data_864f331ec0cb77e3cd5bb2dbbf495a9a
#
_entry.id   864f331ec0cb77e3cd5bb2dbbf495a9a
#
_cell.length_a   1.000
_cell.length_b   1.000
_cell.length_c   1.000
_cell.angle_alpha   90.00
_cell.angle_beta   90.00
_cell.angle_gamma   90.00
#
_symmetry.space_group_name_H-M   'P 1'
#
loop_
_entity.id
_entity.type
_entity.pdbx_description
1 polymer ?
#
loop_
_entity_poly.entity_id
_entity_poly.type
_entity_poly.pdbx_seq_one_letter_code
_entity_poly.pdbx_strand_id
1 'polypeptide(L)'
;MKKRIIITISLVGLALMISYVIWIDNLPPRTPQKVARIVSGLSIPRDAEILEFKDEWNNFNGDGFSLIILHLDNESFNNIYQESKLLQFDQLPLNDSIYGPLKDFANREVNGFYKIIIHDKNSMSFSGTVLSEKSNTVAVYIAVN
;
A
#
# COMPACT_ATOMS: atom_id res chain seq x y z
N MET A 1 -49.27 13.73 1.75
CA MET A 1 -48.04 14.44 2.09
C MET A 1 -47.03 13.59 2.87
N LYS A 2 -47.36 12.92 3.97
CA LYS A 2 -46.39 12.14 4.81
C LYS A 2 -45.58 11.07 4.04
N LYS A 3 -46.21 10.28 3.14
CA LYS A 3 -45.52 9.23 2.35
C LYS A 3 -44.39 9.80 1.43
N ARG A 4 -44.64 10.97 0.80
CA ARG A 4 -43.65 11.58 -0.09
C ARG A 4 -42.44 12.09 0.70
N ILE A 5 -42.65 12.63 1.89
CA ILE A 5 -41.57 13.09 2.79
C ILE A 5 -40.68 11.92 3.23
N ILE A 6 -41.28 10.78 3.61
CA ILE A 6 -40.55 9.58 4.02
C ILE A 6 -39.70 9.05 2.86
N ILE A 7 -40.22 8.99 1.64
CA ILE A 7 -39.47 8.53 0.46
C ILE A 7 -38.28 9.45 0.18
N THR A 8 -38.50 10.78 0.28
CA THR A 8 -37.42 11.75 0.04
C THR A 8 -36.31 11.62 1.08
N ILE A 9 -36.64 11.45 2.37
CA ILE A 9 -35.66 11.27 3.44
C ILE A 9 -34.87 9.97 3.23
N SER A 10 -35.52 8.88 2.83
CA SER A 10 -34.85 7.61 2.55
C SER A 10 -33.91 7.70 1.37
N LEU A 11 -34.28 8.39 0.30
CA LEU A 11 -33.42 8.62 -0.87
C LEU A 11 -32.19 9.48 -0.54
N VAL A 12 -32.37 10.52 0.25
CA VAL A 12 -31.26 11.37 0.71
C VAL A 12 -30.33 10.58 1.62
N GLY A 13 -30.86 9.76 2.55
CA GLY A 13 -30.07 8.89 3.41
C GLY A 13 -29.25 7.87 2.62
N LEU A 14 -29.85 7.25 1.59
CA LEU A 14 -29.14 6.31 0.72
C LEU A 14 -28.04 7.00 -0.10
N ALA A 15 -28.31 8.18 -0.64
CA ALA A 15 -27.31 8.96 -1.40
C ALA A 15 -26.12 9.37 -0.53
N LEU A 16 -26.37 9.77 0.72
CA LEU A 16 -25.32 10.11 1.68
C LEU A 16 -24.48 8.86 2.06
N MET A 17 -25.13 7.71 2.21
CA MET A 17 -24.44 6.44 2.51
C MET A 17 -23.53 6.01 1.35
N ILE A 18 -24.00 6.10 0.12
CA ILE A 18 -23.21 5.80 -1.09
C ILE A 18 -22.05 6.78 -1.21
N SER A 19 -22.30 8.07 -1.03
CA SER A 19 -21.25 9.10 -1.06
C SER A 19 -20.21 8.87 0.03
N TYR A 20 -20.61 8.45 1.24
CA TYR A 20 -19.70 8.12 2.33
C TYR A 20 -18.82 6.92 2.01
N VAL A 21 -19.37 5.86 1.42
CA VAL A 21 -18.60 4.67 1.02
C VAL A 21 -17.58 5.01 -0.06
N ILE A 22 -17.96 5.80 -1.07
CA ILE A 22 -17.04 6.26 -2.11
C ILE A 22 -15.95 7.18 -1.52
N TRP A 23 -16.32 8.03 -0.58
CA TRP A 23 -15.40 9.00 0.03
C TRP A 23 -14.41 8.35 1.00
N ILE A 24 -14.79 7.28 1.70
CA ILE A 24 -13.93 6.60 2.67
C ILE A 24 -12.69 5.98 2.00
N ASP A 25 -12.82 5.55 0.75
CA ASP A 25 -11.67 5.06 -0.02
C ASP A 25 -10.77 6.19 -0.55
N ASN A 26 -11.28 7.42 -0.62
CA ASN A 26 -10.52 8.61 -1.00
C ASN A 26 -9.99 9.42 0.20
N LEU A 27 -10.34 9.04 1.44
CA LEU A 27 -9.75 9.65 2.63
C LEU A 27 -8.26 9.30 2.73
N PRO A 28 -7.44 10.16 3.36
CA PRO A 28 -6.04 9.86 3.60
C PRO A 28 -5.86 8.47 4.19
N PRO A 29 -4.84 7.72 3.76
CA PRO A 29 -4.60 6.36 4.25
C PRO A 29 -4.36 6.39 5.76
N ARG A 30 -5.13 5.56 6.49
CA ARG A 30 -5.04 5.45 7.95
C ARG A 30 -4.67 4.05 8.42
N THR A 31 -4.77 3.05 7.52
CA THR A 31 -4.39 1.69 7.84
C THR A 31 -3.16 1.28 7.03
N PRO A 32 -2.25 0.48 7.60
CA PRO A 32 -1.08 -0.01 6.89
C PRO A 32 -1.41 -0.68 5.55
N GLN A 33 -2.46 -1.50 5.51
CA GLN A 33 -2.90 -2.17 4.29
C GLN A 33 -3.34 -1.18 3.21
N LYS A 34 -4.01 -0.09 3.59
CA LYS A 34 -4.44 0.95 2.64
C LYS A 34 -3.24 1.73 2.10
N VAL A 35 -2.29 2.09 2.97
CA VAL A 35 -1.03 2.73 2.55
C VAL A 35 -0.28 1.81 1.59
N ALA A 36 -0.12 0.53 1.96
CA ALA A 36 0.57 -0.44 1.13
C ALA A 36 -0.05 -0.59 -0.26
N ARG A 37 -1.40 -0.64 -0.37
CA ARG A 37 -2.11 -0.68 -1.66
C ARG A 37 -1.84 0.56 -2.52
N ILE A 38 -1.93 1.74 -1.92
CA ILE A 38 -1.77 3.00 -2.66
C ILE A 38 -0.33 3.14 -3.17
N VAL A 39 0.65 2.82 -2.32
CA VAL A 39 2.07 2.97 -2.64
C VAL A 39 2.54 1.92 -3.64
N SER A 40 2.15 0.66 -3.46
CA SER A 40 2.58 -0.43 -4.35
C SER A 40 1.79 -0.53 -5.65
N GLY A 41 0.54 -0.04 -5.65
CA GLY A 41 -0.41 -0.26 -6.74
C GLY A 41 -0.96 -1.70 -6.82
N LEU A 42 -0.65 -2.54 -5.81
CA LEU A 42 -1.08 -3.95 -5.74
C LEU A 42 -2.42 -4.08 -5.00
N SER A 43 -3.19 -5.10 -5.37
CA SER A 43 -4.51 -5.41 -4.78
C SER A 43 -4.41 -6.09 -3.41
N ILE A 44 -3.65 -5.50 -2.48
CA ILE A 44 -3.43 -6.04 -1.13
C ILE A 44 -4.76 -6.14 -0.36
N PRO A 45 -5.10 -7.30 0.25
CA PRO A 45 -6.32 -7.48 1.04
C PRO A 45 -6.39 -6.52 2.23
N ARG A 46 -7.62 -6.17 2.62
CA ARG A 46 -7.84 -5.27 3.78
C ARG A 46 -7.52 -5.94 5.11
N ASP A 47 -7.60 -7.24 5.15
CA ASP A 47 -7.39 -8.13 6.31
C ASP A 47 -6.00 -8.79 6.32
N ALA A 48 -5.09 -8.38 5.41
CA ALA A 48 -3.71 -8.84 5.41
C ALA A 48 -3.08 -8.64 6.80
N GLU A 49 -2.38 -9.66 7.29
CA GLU A 49 -1.72 -9.62 8.60
C GLU A 49 -0.56 -8.63 8.60
N ILE A 50 -0.52 -7.75 9.58
CA ILE A 50 0.54 -6.76 9.74
C ILE A 50 1.67 -7.39 10.57
N LEU A 51 2.82 -7.64 9.95
CA LEU A 51 4.01 -8.12 10.65
C LEU A 51 4.83 -6.97 11.23
N GLU A 52 4.93 -5.86 10.49
CA GLU A 52 5.64 -4.66 10.94
C GLU A 52 4.98 -3.42 10.36
N PHE A 53 4.87 -2.38 11.18
CA PHE A 53 4.44 -1.06 10.76
C PHE A 53 5.23 0.02 11.51
N LYS A 54 6.00 0.78 10.77
CA LYS A 54 6.67 2.00 11.25
C LYS A 54 6.18 3.16 10.44
N ASP A 55 5.79 4.22 11.11
CA ASP A 55 5.19 5.41 10.51
C ASP A 55 5.74 6.66 11.22
N GLU A 56 6.78 7.25 10.64
CA GLU A 56 7.51 8.37 11.22
C GLU A 56 7.42 9.56 10.26
N TRP A 57 6.50 10.48 10.53
CA TRP A 57 6.29 11.68 9.74
C TRP A 57 6.49 12.95 10.57
N ASN A 58 7.27 13.88 10.04
CA ASN A 58 7.39 15.20 10.62
C ASN A 58 6.20 16.06 10.19
N ASN A 59 5.34 16.41 11.14
CA ASN A 59 4.11 17.15 10.88
C ASN A 59 4.34 18.58 10.32
N PHE A 60 5.57 19.10 10.40
CA PHE A 60 5.87 20.47 9.97
C PHE A 60 6.25 20.59 8.49
N ASN A 61 7.04 19.64 7.98
CA ASN A 61 7.58 19.70 6.62
C ASN A 61 6.98 18.64 5.69
N GLY A 62 6.23 17.69 6.23
CA GLY A 62 5.75 16.53 5.47
C GLY A 62 6.84 15.50 5.19
N ASP A 63 8.05 15.70 5.74
CA ASP A 63 9.15 14.74 5.61
C ASP A 63 8.92 13.55 6.52
N GLY A 64 9.31 12.38 6.07
CA GLY A 64 9.17 11.18 6.87
C GLY A 64 9.14 9.90 6.05
N PHE A 65 8.83 8.81 6.73
CA PHE A 65 8.70 7.53 6.06
C PHE A 65 7.63 6.63 6.69
N SER A 66 7.14 5.71 5.89
CA SER A 66 6.37 4.55 6.35
C SER A 66 7.04 3.27 5.85
N LEU A 67 7.22 2.30 6.74
CA LEU A 67 7.59 0.92 6.42
C LEU A 67 6.45 0.00 6.85
N ILE A 68 5.99 -0.83 5.93
CA ILE A 68 4.89 -1.75 6.15
C ILE A 68 5.32 -3.13 5.65
N ILE A 69 5.24 -4.13 6.52
CA ILE A 69 5.47 -5.52 6.14
C ILE A 69 4.19 -6.29 6.46
N LEU A 70 3.63 -6.92 5.42
CA LEU A 70 2.39 -7.66 5.48
C LEU A 70 2.65 -9.12 5.12
N HIS A 71 2.00 -10.04 5.84
CA HIS A 71 1.89 -11.43 5.46
C HIS A 71 0.54 -11.69 4.80
N LEU A 72 0.56 -12.49 3.76
CA LEU A 72 -0.61 -12.85 2.96
C LEU A 72 -0.83 -14.35 3.00
N ASP A 73 -2.08 -14.77 2.95
CA ASP A 73 -2.40 -16.16 2.67
C ASP A 73 -1.93 -16.55 1.25
N ASN A 74 -1.86 -17.85 0.99
CA ASN A 74 -1.32 -18.38 -0.27
C ASN A 74 -2.11 -17.91 -1.51
N GLU A 75 -3.42 -17.79 -1.41
CA GLU A 75 -4.26 -17.38 -2.54
C GLU A 75 -4.06 -15.90 -2.85
N SER A 76 -4.14 -15.05 -1.84
CA SER A 76 -3.91 -13.61 -1.95
C SER A 76 -2.50 -13.32 -2.44
N PHE A 77 -1.48 -14.02 -1.93
CA PHE A 77 -0.11 -13.85 -2.38
C PHE A 77 0.05 -14.23 -3.85
N ASN A 78 -0.48 -15.37 -4.30
CA ASN A 78 -0.42 -15.78 -5.70
C ASN A 78 -1.07 -14.76 -6.63
N ASN A 79 -2.21 -14.19 -6.25
CA ASN A 79 -2.88 -13.16 -7.02
C ASN A 79 -2.00 -11.92 -7.18
N ILE A 80 -1.43 -11.42 -6.09
CA ILE A 80 -0.51 -10.27 -6.09
C ILE A 80 0.78 -10.57 -6.85
N TYR A 81 1.28 -11.80 -6.74
CA TYR A 81 2.47 -12.25 -7.47
C TYR A 81 2.26 -12.22 -9.00
N GLN A 82 1.08 -12.59 -9.49
CA GLN A 82 0.74 -12.46 -10.92
C GLN A 82 0.51 -10.98 -11.29
N GLU A 83 -0.14 -10.21 -10.45
CA GLU A 83 -0.36 -8.77 -10.64
C GLU A 83 0.97 -8.03 -10.74
N SER A 84 1.97 -8.35 -9.91
CA SER A 84 3.30 -7.72 -9.94
C SER A 84 4.01 -7.92 -11.29
N LYS A 85 3.85 -9.09 -11.93
CA LYS A 85 4.37 -9.33 -13.28
C LYS A 85 3.70 -8.43 -14.33
N LEU A 86 2.37 -8.26 -14.23
CA LEU A 86 1.61 -7.38 -15.15
C LEU A 86 2.01 -5.92 -14.97
N LEU A 87 2.34 -5.51 -13.72
CA LEU A 87 2.79 -4.16 -13.39
C LEU A 87 4.29 -3.95 -13.61
N GLN A 88 4.97 -4.90 -14.26
CA GLN A 88 6.38 -4.82 -14.63
C GLN A 88 7.31 -4.59 -13.44
N PHE A 89 7.11 -5.35 -12.36
CA PHE A 89 8.06 -5.45 -11.27
C PHE A 89 9.30 -6.21 -11.73
N ASP A 90 10.47 -5.78 -11.28
CA ASP A 90 11.74 -6.46 -11.55
C ASP A 90 11.88 -7.70 -10.66
N GLN A 91 12.66 -8.67 -11.14
CA GLN A 91 12.90 -9.90 -10.40
C GLN A 91 14.05 -9.72 -9.40
N LEU A 92 13.92 -10.29 -8.21
CA LEU A 92 15.03 -10.39 -7.26
C LEU A 92 16.14 -11.32 -7.80
N PRO A 93 17.41 -11.15 -7.45
CA PRO A 93 17.93 -10.22 -6.45
C PRO A 93 17.95 -8.76 -6.95
N LEU A 94 18.01 -7.88 -5.98
CA LEU A 94 17.98 -6.44 -6.19
C LEU A 94 19.21 -5.96 -6.92
N ASN A 95 19.01 -5.33 -8.10
CA ASN A 95 20.08 -4.74 -8.89
C ASN A 95 20.28 -3.24 -8.60
N ASP A 96 19.33 -2.63 -7.90
CA ASP A 96 19.33 -1.21 -7.61
C ASP A 96 19.85 -0.90 -6.21
N SER A 97 20.41 0.31 -6.04
CA SER A 97 20.78 0.81 -4.71
C SER A 97 19.52 1.27 -4.01
N ILE A 98 19.06 0.47 -3.04
CA ILE A 98 17.99 0.87 -2.12
C ILE A 98 18.61 1.40 -0.83
N TYR A 99 17.99 2.43 -0.29
CA TYR A 99 18.34 3.01 1.00
C TYR A 99 17.28 2.68 2.05
N GLY A 100 17.68 2.72 3.32
CA GLY A 100 16.76 2.55 4.45
C GLY A 100 16.35 1.12 4.76
N PRO A 101 15.30 0.95 5.57
CA PRO A 101 14.88 -0.34 6.13
C PRO A 101 14.48 -1.39 5.08
N LEU A 102 14.00 -0.96 3.92
CA LEU A 102 13.63 -1.88 2.84
C LEU A 102 14.82 -2.66 2.29
N LYS A 103 16.05 -2.09 2.35
CA LYS A 103 17.27 -2.74 1.92
C LYS A 103 17.55 -4.02 2.71
N ASP A 104 17.35 -3.97 4.03
CA ASP A 104 17.60 -5.14 4.89
C ASP A 104 16.59 -6.25 4.63
N PHE A 105 15.36 -5.90 4.31
CA PHE A 105 14.35 -6.87 3.89
C PHE A 105 14.70 -7.47 2.52
N ALA A 106 14.97 -6.66 1.52
CA ALA A 106 15.23 -7.11 0.16
C ALA A 106 16.51 -7.94 0.03
N ASN A 107 17.56 -7.63 0.80
CA ASN A 107 18.81 -8.38 0.78
C ASN A 107 18.70 -9.80 1.37
N ARG A 108 17.69 -10.05 2.20
CA ARG A 108 17.41 -11.39 2.76
C ARG A 108 16.60 -12.27 1.82
N GLU A 109 15.96 -11.67 0.83
CA GLU A 109 15.08 -12.36 -0.08
C GLU A 109 15.77 -12.64 -1.42
N VAL A 110 15.71 -13.87 -1.86
CA VAL A 110 16.39 -14.35 -3.07
C VAL A 110 15.42 -14.53 -4.23
N ASN A 111 14.15 -14.82 -3.90
CA ASN A 111 13.08 -15.07 -4.86
C ASN A 111 11.90 -14.14 -4.62
N GLY A 112 11.42 -13.55 -5.69
CA GLY A 112 10.30 -12.64 -5.67
C GLY A 112 10.44 -11.51 -6.67
N PHE A 113 9.75 -10.43 -6.40
CA PHE A 113 9.73 -9.25 -7.24
C PHE A 113 9.95 -7.98 -6.44
N TYR A 114 10.45 -6.94 -7.10
CA TYR A 114 10.55 -5.62 -6.50
C TYR A 114 10.22 -4.52 -7.50
N LYS A 115 9.85 -3.36 -6.98
CA LYS A 115 9.68 -2.14 -7.75
C LYS A 115 10.09 -0.94 -6.93
N ILE A 116 10.89 -0.04 -7.53
CA ILE A 116 11.31 1.21 -6.90
C ILE A 116 10.89 2.35 -7.79
N ILE A 117 10.26 3.35 -7.19
CA ILE A 117 9.82 4.56 -7.87
C ILE A 117 10.51 5.74 -7.16
N ILE A 118 11.38 6.42 -7.89
CA ILE A 118 12.04 7.64 -7.41
C ILE A 118 11.13 8.82 -7.74
N HIS A 119 10.66 9.51 -6.70
CA HIS A 119 9.78 10.67 -6.85
C HIS A 119 10.56 11.96 -7.09
N ASP A 120 11.68 12.11 -6.37
CA ASP A 120 12.59 13.24 -6.54
C ASP A 120 14.04 12.80 -6.29
N LYS A 121 14.88 12.92 -7.31
CA LYS A 121 16.30 12.54 -7.24
C LYS A 121 17.11 13.41 -6.29
N ASN A 122 16.72 14.67 -6.13
CA ASN A 122 17.46 15.62 -5.29
C ASN A 122 17.13 15.46 -3.81
N SER A 123 15.90 15.09 -3.48
CA SER A 123 15.44 14.93 -2.10
C SER A 123 15.53 13.51 -1.57
N MET A 124 15.94 12.55 -2.40
CA MET A 124 15.92 11.12 -2.08
C MET A 124 14.50 10.58 -1.75
N SER A 125 13.46 11.28 -2.21
CA SER A 125 12.09 10.83 -2.03
C SER A 125 11.80 9.66 -2.97
N PHE A 126 11.42 8.51 -2.41
CA PHE A 126 11.13 7.32 -3.20
C PHE A 126 10.10 6.44 -2.52
N SER A 127 9.52 5.55 -3.29
CA SER A 127 8.75 4.41 -2.79
C SER A 127 9.32 3.10 -3.33
N GLY A 128 9.24 2.07 -2.52
CA GLY A 128 9.70 0.75 -2.87
C GLY A 128 8.73 -0.33 -2.40
N THR A 129 8.62 -1.38 -3.18
CA THR A 129 7.82 -2.57 -2.85
C THR A 129 8.65 -3.80 -3.15
N VAL A 130 8.69 -4.73 -2.21
CA VAL A 130 9.37 -6.02 -2.35
C VAL A 130 8.40 -7.15 -1.99
N LEU A 131 8.29 -8.14 -2.84
CA LEU A 131 7.53 -9.36 -2.62
C LEU A 131 8.49 -10.51 -2.36
N SER A 132 8.30 -11.23 -1.24
CA SER A 132 9.03 -12.46 -0.92
C SER A 132 8.18 -13.68 -1.18
N GLU A 133 8.59 -14.51 -2.14
CA GLU A 133 7.92 -15.77 -2.44
C GLU A 133 8.07 -16.77 -1.31
N LYS A 134 9.19 -16.76 -0.61
CA LYS A 134 9.50 -17.71 0.46
C LYS A 134 8.59 -17.57 1.67
N SER A 135 8.22 -16.35 2.01
CA SER A 135 7.48 -16.03 3.23
C SER A 135 6.06 -15.52 2.98
N ASN A 136 5.63 -15.42 1.71
CA ASN A 136 4.35 -14.81 1.31
C ASN A 136 4.19 -13.41 1.89
N THR A 137 5.26 -12.63 1.89
CA THR A 137 5.26 -11.28 2.47
C THR A 137 5.43 -10.21 1.41
N VAL A 138 4.82 -9.06 1.69
CA VAL A 138 4.97 -7.83 0.92
C VAL A 138 5.51 -6.77 1.85
N ALA A 139 6.67 -6.24 1.53
CA ALA A 139 7.24 -5.06 2.20
C ALA A 139 7.04 -3.83 1.31
N VAL A 140 6.47 -2.79 1.89
CA VAL A 140 6.23 -1.51 1.21
C VAL A 140 6.89 -0.39 2.02
N TYR A 141 7.62 0.45 1.34
CA TYR A 141 8.31 1.59 1.93
C TYR A 141 8.03 2.85 1.12
N ILE A 142 7.79 3.93 1.80
CA ILE A 142 7.72 5.27 1.21
C ILE A 142 8.52 6.24 2.09
N ALA A 143 9.37 7.04 1.48
CA ALA A 143 10.07 8.15 2.13
C ALA A 143 9.88 9.43 1.32
N VAL A 144 9.69 10.52 2.04
CA VAL A 144 9.64 11.89 1.52
C VAL A 144 10.60 12.73 2.33
N ASN A 145 11.54 13.41 1.65
CA ASN A 145 12.54 14.31 2.23
C ASN A 145 12.49 15.68 1.55
#